data_8e0cf279df63beec4261c5661f0a818f
#
_entry.id   8e0cf279df63beec4261c5661f0a818f
#
_cell.length_a   1.000
_cell.length_b   1.000
_cell.length_c   1.000
_cell.angle_alpha   90.00
_cell.angle_beta   90.00
_cell.angle_gamma   90.00
#
_symmetry.space_group_name_H-M   'P 1'
#
loop_
_entity.id
_entity.type
_entity.pdbx_description
1 polymer ?
#
loop_
_entity_poly.entity_id
_entity_poly.type
_entity_poly.pdbx_seq_one_letter_code
_entity_poly.pdbx_strand_id
1 'polypeptide(L)'
;MTDAKLLLERHKPRLVYDSLEAYFAGSAAIWTDFPYTRLRRADGTVLAAAPQLSLAFLGPHAYGDGRPVRAGDVIGETSRDYKQHAAEAHANVRYRNRVHGRARRDDQQRLWLQYWCFYYYNDFQLAGPLLSGGKHEGDWEMVQLRLDAAERPVVAVYTQHKAAESRPWSAVEKAPGSQDTPLVYVARGSHANYFTPGAHWTGVWFDNADGRGPRIDPAVVVLGDNSPAWAVWPGWWGDTKATSSPIDANSPRGPGGHRQWGNPALLAGVAARTAAAAAARPAAPASPPPPVIAVRRDGDRAVVAFDAPDAKGLVVAVRPAGSDEPARTISVPVSGTKGEVEVELGDDRAFELHASAADGNGAASAGAAAVVPER
;
A
#
# COMPACT_ATOMS: atom_id res chain seq x y z
N MET A 1 8.00 -32.68 2.82
CA MET A 1 7.71 -31.23 2.70
C MET A 1 9.01 -30.51 2.42
N THR A 2 9.00 -29.69 1.38
CA THR A 2 10.12 -28.79 1.08
C THR A 2 10.33 -27.81 2.24
N ASP A 3 11.57 -27.40 2.48
CA ASP A 3 11.89 -26.38 3.48
C ASP A 3 11.05 -25.10 3.22
N ALA A 4 10.41 -24.59 4.26
CA ALA A 4 9.58 -23.37 4.19
C ALA A 4 10.35 -22.17 3.57
N LYS A 5 11.64 -22.06 3.86
CA LYS A 5 12.49 -21.00 3.27
C LYS A 5 12.61 -21.18 1.76
N LEU A 6 12.81 -22.39 1.27
CA LEU A 6 12.92 -22.66 -0.16
C LEU A 6 11.60 -22.34 -0.88
N LEU A 7 10.45 -22.70 -0.29
CA LEU A 7 9.14 -22.37 -0.85
C LEU A 7 8.90 -20.86 -0.89
N LEU A 8 9.23 -20.17 0.19
CA LEU A 8 9.09 -18.72 0.29
C LEU A 8 10.00 -17.98 -0.71
N GLU A 9 11.24 -18.42 -0.90
CA GLU A 9 12.14 -17.83 -1.89
C GLU A 9 11.69 -18.13 -3.33
N ARG A 10 11.18 -19.34 -3.58
CA ARG A 10 10.69 -19.75 -4.91
C ARG A 10 9.50 -18.94 -5.37
N HIS A 11 8.54 -18.68 -4.49
CA HIS A 11 7.26 -18.07 -4.84
C HIS A 11 7.14 -16.61 -4.36
N LYS A 12 8.24 -15.97 -3.97
CA LYS A 12 8.22 -14.58 -3.53
C LYS A 12 7.68 -13.64 -4.62
N PRO A 13 6.90 -12.63 -4.24
CA PRO A 13 6.38 -11.68 -5.20
C PRO A 13 7.49 -10.77 -5.74
N ARG A 14 7.33 -10.32 -7.00
CA ARG A 14 8.00 -9.14 -7.51
C ARG A 14 7.09 -7.95 -7.31
N LEU A 15 7.56 -6.96 -6.56
CA LEU A 15 6.83 -5.73 -6.29
C LEU A 15 7.07 -4.74 -7.43
N VAL A 16 5.99 -4.24 -8.01
CA VAL A 16 6.01 -3.26 -9.11
C VAL A 16 5.34 -1.99 -8.59
N TYR A 17 6.14 -0.99 -8.34
CA TYR A 17 5.67 0.24 -7.71
C TYR A 17 5.06 1.24 -8.69
N ASP A 18 4.27 2.15 -8.16
CA ASP A 18 3.88 3.35 -8.87
C ASP A 18 5.12 4.22 -9.14
N SER A 19 5.14 4.95 -10.26
CA SER A 19 6.30 5.76 -10.68
C SER A 19 6.63 6.91 -9.72
N LEU A 20 5.67 7.32 -8.90
CA LEU A 20 5.79 8.41 -7.93
C LEU A 20 5.88 7.90 -6.48
N GLU A 21 6.06 6.58 -6.28
CA GLU A 21 6.22 6.04 -4.93
C GLU A 21 7.54 6.47 -4.29
N ALA A 22 7.48 6.86 -3.02
CA ALA A 22 8.64 7.29 -2.24
C ALA A 22 9.01 6.32 -1.11
N TYR A 23 8.12 5.38 -0.76
CA TYR A 23 8.29 4.47 0.35
C TYR A 23 8.26 3.02 -0.14
N PHE A 24 9.36 2.31 0.01
CA PHE A 24 9.54 0.96 -0.51
C PHE A 24 9.56 -0.07 0.61
N ALA A 25 9.09 -1.27 0.32
CA ALA A 25 9.10 -2.36 1.29
C ALA A 25 10.51 -2.63 1.82
N GLY A 26 10.63 -2.68 3.14
CA GLY A 26 11.90 -2.83 3.83
C GLY A 26 11.82 -3.73 5.05
N SER A 27 12.97 -3.93 5.69
CA SER A 27 13.04 -4.64 6.95
C SER A 27 12.35 -3.86 8.06
N ALA A 28 11.49 -4.51 8.83
CA ALA A 28 10.90 -3.91 10.03
C ALA A 28 11.94 -3.46 11.07
N ALA A 29 13.17 -3.97 11.00
CA ALA A 29 14.28 -3.54 11.85
C ALA A 29 14.59 -2.03 11.74
N ILE A 30 14.26 -1.43 10.62
CA ILE A 30 14.37 0.01 10.41
C ILE A 30 13.64 0.80 11.51
N TRP A 31 12.44 0.30 11.91
CA TRP A 31 11.58 0.97 12.88
C TRP A 31 12.10 0.87 14.32
N THR A 32 13.06 -0.01 14.57
CA THR A 32 13.68 -0.21 15.89
C THR A 32 15.13 0.26 15.96
N ASP A 33 15.85 0.17 14.85
CA ASP A 33 17.30 0.42 14.83
C ASP A 33 17.65 1.89 14.57
N PHE A 34 16.70 2.69 14.03
CA PHE A 34 16.95 4.08 13.68
C PHE A 34 16.93 5.01 14.90
N PRO A 35 17.78 6.05 14.90
CA PRO A 35 17.86 7.00 16.01
C PRO A 35 16.62 7.89 16.13
N TYR A 36 15.76 7.88 15.11
CA TYR A 36 14.58 8.74 15.01
C TYR A 36 13.34 8.17 15.68
N THR A 37 13.35 6.90 16.07
CA THR A 37 12.19 6.21 16.64
C THR A 37 12.35 5.98 18.14
N ARG A 38 11.22 5.92 18.85
CA ARG A 38 11.15 5.63 20.29
C ARG A 38 10.02 4.66 20.57
N LEU A 39 10.31 3.69 21.43
CA LEU A 39 9.27 2.88 22.05
C LEU A 39 8.74 3.63 23.27
N ARG A 40 7.43 3.83 23.35
CA ARG A 40 6.76 4.62 24.38
C ARG A 40 5.52 3.91 24.90
N ARG A 41 5.13 4.26 26.14
CA ARG A 41 3.81 4.00 26.70
C ARG A 41 2.77 4.91 26.07
N ALA A 42 1.50 4.57 26.28
CA ALA A 42 0.38 5.44 25.89
C ALA A 42 0.41 6.82 26.61
N ASP A 43 1.02 6.92 27.79
CA ASP A 43 1.21 8.16 28.55
C ASP A 43 2.42 9.00 28.09
N GLY A 44 3.14 8.55 27.05
CA GLY A 44 4.32 9.20 26.51
C GLY A 44 5.65 8.78 27.16
N THR A 45 5.63 7.98 28.22
CA THR A 45 6.86 7.51 28.89
C THR A 45 7.72 6.72 27.92
N VAL A 46 8.93 7.19 27.65
CA VAL A 46 9.90 6.49 26.78
C VAL A 46 10.42 5.25 27.48
N LEU A 47 10.30 4.11 26.82
CA LEU A 47 10.78 2.81 27.28
C LEU A 47 12.16 2.49 26.70
N ALA A 48 12.36 2.68 25.42
CA ALA A 48 13.61 2.38 24.75
C ALA A 48 13.79 3.24 23.49
N ALA A 49 15.04 3.42 23.09
CA ALA A 49 15.49 4.02 21.85
C ALA A 49 16.71 3.27 21.34
N ALA A 50 17.10 3.48 20.09
CA ALA A 50 18.35 2.94 19.56
C ALA A 50 19.55 3.46 20.41
N PRO A 51 20.58 2.63 20.68
CA PRO A 51 20.75 1.26 20.20
C PRO A 51 20.09 0.16 21.05
N GLN A 52 19.47 0.49 22.19
CA GLN A 52 18.79 -0.47 23.07
C GLN A 52 17.53 -1.05 22.42
N LEU A 53 16.77 -0.21 21.71
CA LEU A 53 15.62 -0.65 20.94
C LEU A 53 16.09 -1.44 19.73
N SER A 54 15.57 -2.64 19.59
CA SER A 54 15.82 -3.53 18.45
C SER A 54 14.62 -4.45 18.27
N LEU A 55 14.50 -5.13 17.13
CA LEU A 55 13.44 -6.14 16.96
C LEU A 55 13.50 -7.21 18.05
N ALA A 56 14.69 -7.61 18.47
CA ALA A 56 14.87 -8.61 19.54
C ALA A 56 14.42 -8.11 20.93
N PHE A 57 14.31 -6.79 21.11
CA PHE A 57 13.80 -6.20 22.35
C PHE A 57 12.27 -6.36 22.48
N LEU A 58 11.55 -6.54 21.37
CA LEU A 58 10.09 -6.63 21.33
C LEU A 58 9.62 -8.07 21.56
N GLY A 59 8.75 -8.27 22.52
CA GLY A 59 8.14 -9.56 22.81
C GLY A 59 6.62 -9.46 22.99
N PRO A 60 5.91 -10.59 23.02
CA PRO A 60 4.44 -10.58 23.13
C PRO A 60 3.92 -10.17 24.51
N HIS A 61 4.72 -10.40 25.57
CA HIS A 61 4.30 -10.17 26.96
C HIS A 61 5.27 -9.29 27.73
N ALA A 62 6.56 -9.33 27.38
CA ALA A 62 7.62 -8.55 28.01
C ALA A 62 8.62 -8.05 26.98
N TYR A 63 9.28 -6.94 27.28
CA TYR A 63 10.43 -6.42 26.56
C TYR A 63 11.73 -7.13 26.95
N GLY A 64 12.80 -6.90 26.19
CA GLY A 64 14.09 -7.50 26.43
C GLY A 64 14.73 -7.18 27.79
N ASP A 65 14.27 -6.13 28.47
CA ASP A 65 14.66 -5.75 29.83
C ASP A 65 13.71 -6.27 30.92
N GLY A 66 12.76 -7.14 30.56
CA GLY A 66 11.79 -7.73 31.48
C GLY A 66 10.57 -6.90 31.80
N ARG A 67 10.49 -5.62 31.37
CA ARG A 67 9.28 -4.80 31.59
C ARG A 67 8.09 -5.38 30.83
N PRO A 68 6.88 -5.41 31.43
CA PRO A 68 5.70 -5.94 30.76
C PRO A 68 5.26 -5.05 29.59
N VAL A 69 4.82 -5.67 28.49
CA VAL A 69 4.13 -5.00 27.39
C VAL A 69 2.74 -4.59 27.87
N ARG A 70 2.28 -3.39 27.49
CA ARG A 70 0.96 -2.86 27.83
C ARG A 70 0.17 -2.51 26.59
N ALA A 71 -1.16 -2.54 26.70
CA ALA A 71 -2.03 -2.02 25.66
C ALA A 71 -1.72 -0.53 25.42
N GLY A 72 -1.62 -0.15 24.13
CA GLY A 72 -1.29 1.21 23.73
C GLY A 72 0.20 1.54 23.68
N ASP A 73 1.10 0.59 23.98
CA ASP A 73 2.52 0.78 23.72
C ASP A 73 2.74 1.00 22.22
N VAL A 74 3.65 1.90 21.87
CA VAL A 74 3.85 2.35 20.49
C VAL A 74 5.33 2.58 20.19
N ILE A 75 5.75 2.21 19.00
CA ILE A 75 7.01 2.69 18.42
C ILE A 75 6.62 3.79 17.42
N GLY A 76 7.12 5.00 17.62
CA GLY A 76 6.80 6.13 16.75
C GLY A 76 8.02 6.98 16.46
N GLU A 77 7.96 7.73 15.39
CA GLU A 77 9.01 8.66 14.98
C GLU A 77 8.91 9.97 15.76
N THR A 78 10.05 10.62 16.01
CA THR A 78 10.13 11.83 16.82
C THR A 78 10.27 13.12 16.01
N SER A 79 10.72 13.06 14.74
CA SER A 79 11.05 14.25 13.94
C SER A 79 10.05 14.57 12.85
N ARG A 80 9.30 13.57 12.36
CA ARG A 80 8.36 13.67 11.24
C ARG A 80 9.00 13.88 9.85
N ASP A 81 10.31 13.70 9.73
CA ASP A 81 11.01 13.79 8.45
C ASP A 81 10.95 12.46 7.67
N TYR A 82 9.74 11.90 7.59
CA TYR A 82 9.48 10.53 7.11
C TYR A 82 10.11 10.23 5.75
N LYS A 83 10.02 11.16 4.78
CA LYS A 83 10.56 10.95 3.44
C LYS A 83 12.07 10.85 3.44
N GLN A 84 12.76 11.73 4.17
CA GLN A 84 14.21 11.69 4.31
C GLN A 84 14.66 10.39 4.98
N HIS A 85 14.05 10.04 6.11
CA HIS A 85 14.44 8.87 6.88
C HIS A 85 14.11 7.56 6.13
N ALA A 86 13.01 7.51 5.40
CA ALA A 86 12.70 6.39 4.52
C ALA A 86 13.75 6.24 3.40
N ALA A 87 14.21 7.35 2.82
CA ALA A 87 15.26 7.34 1.80
C ALA A 87 16.61 6.88 2.36
N GLU A 88 17.00 7.34 3.57
CA GLU A 88 18.20 6.87 4.28
C GLU A 88 18.14 5.36 4.53
N ALA A 89 16.99 4.90 4.97
CA ALA A 89 16.71 3.50 5.19
C ALA A 89 16.82 2.67 3.91
N HIS A 90 16.22 3.15 2.82
CA HIS A 90 16.28 2.47 1.53
C HIS A 90 17.68 2.49 0.91
N ALA A 91 18.50 3.50 1.19
CA ALA A 91 19.91 3.52 0.80
C ALA A 91 20.74 2.43 1.50
N ASN A 92 20.33 1.99 2.69
CA ASN A 92 21.05 0.99 3.46
C ASN A 92 20.66 -0.45 3.03
N VAL A 93 21.64 -1.19 2.52
CA VAL A 93 21.48 -2.58 2.04
C VAL A 93 20.93 -3.53 3.12
N ARG A 94 21.13 -3.23 4.41
CA ARG A 94 20.60 -4.04 5.53
C ARG A 94 19.07 -4.01 5.57
N TYR A 95 18.46 -2.89 5.20
CA TYR A 95 17.02 -2.69 5.37
C TYR A 95 16.23 -2.75 4.07
N ARG A 96 16.80 -2.28 2.96
CA ARG A 96 16.08 -2.15 1.69
C ARG A 96 15.61 -3.47 1.12
N ASN A 97 14.50 -3.42 0.41
CA ASN A 97 13.99 -4.51 -0.43
C ASN A 97 13.82 -5.84 0.34
N ARG A 98 13.08 -5.80 1.45
CA ARG A 98 12.77 -6.95 2.29
C ARG A 98 11.28 -7.19 2.37
N VAL A 99 10.89 -8.45 2.39
CA VAL A 99 9.55 -8.91 2.81
C VAL A 99 9.69 -9.98 3.87
N HIS A 100 8.70 -10.09 4.76
CA HIS A 100 8.73 -11.02 5.87
C HIS A 100 7.85 -12.21 5.53
N GLY A 101 8.48 -13.34 5.23
CA GLY A 101 7.82 -14.54 4.72
C GLY A 101 7.45 -15.53 5.82
N ARG A 102 6.26 -16.09 5.74
CA ARG A 102 5.76 -17.13 6.64
C ARG A 102 5.06 -18.24 5.86
N ALA A 103 5.37 -19.50 6.18
CA ALA A 103 4.63 -20.65 5.69
C ALA A 103 3.76 -21.22 6.81
N ARG A 104 2.44 -21.32 6.59
CA ARG A 104 1.48 -21.79 7.58
C ARG A 104 0.41 -22.67 6.96
N ARG A 105 -0.08 -23.67 7.70
CA ARG A 105 -1.27 -24.41 7.36
C ARG A 105 -2.51 -23.79 8.02
N ASP A 106 -3.60 -23.75 7.27
CA ASP A 106 -4.91 -23.41 7.83
C ASP A 106 -5.58 -24.63 8.53
N ASP A 107 -6.77 -24.41 9.05
CA ASP A 107 -7.53 -25.46 9.76
C ASP A 107 -7.91 -26.66 8.86
N GLN A 108 -7.89 -26.47 7.53
CA GLN A 108 -8.07 -27.53 6.54
C GLN A 108 -6.76 -28.14 6.06
N GLN A 109 -5.64 -27.89 6.79
CA GLN A 109 -4.28 -28.35 6.46
C GLN A 109 -3.75 -27.88 5.10
N ARG A 110 -4.36 -26.87 4.48
CA ARG A 110 -3.89 -26.26 3.23
C ARG A 110 -2.70 -25.36 3.53
N LEU A 111 -1.66 -25.46 2.72
CA LEU A 111 -0.43 -24.68 2.89
C LEU A 111 -0.59 -23.29 2.28
N TRP A 112 -0.25 -22.28 3.06
CA TRP A 112 -0.23 -20.88 2.70
C TRP A 112 1.16 -20.30 2.87
N LEU A 113 1.61 -19.52 1.89
CA LEU A 113 2.78 -18.66 1.99
C LEU A 113 2.28 -17.23 2.14
N GLN A 114 2.68 -16.55 3.19
CA GLN A 114 2.35 -15.15 3.48
C GLN A 114 3.60 -14.30 3.35
N TYR A 115 3.50 -13.17 2.66
CA TYR A 115 4.56 -12.18 2.49
C TYR A 115 4.06 -10.86 3.05
N TRP A 116 4.58 -10.48 4.20
CA TRP A 116 4.27 -9.22 4.89
C TRP A 116 5.26 -8.17 4.48
N CYS A 117 4.77 -7.09 3.90
CA CYS A 117 5.54 -5.95 3.45
C CYS A 117 5.45 -4.85 4.52
N PHE A 118 6.58 -4.38 5.00
CA PHE A 118 6.65 -3.25 5.93
C PHE A 118 7.11 -2.01 5.17
N TYR A 119 6.39 -0.90 5.37
CA TYR A 119 6.70 0.41 4.82
C TYR A 119 6.89 1.42 5.94
N TYR A 120 7.81 2.35 5.75
CA TYR A 120 8.18 3.34 6.77
C TYR A 120 7.04 4.28 7.11
N TYR A 121 6.29 4.73 6.11
CA TYR A 121 5.21 5.67 6.23
C TYR A 121 4.16 5.44 5.15
N ASN A 122 2.89 5.53 5.51
CA ASN A 122 1.76 5.58 4.59
C ASN A 122 1.47 7.05 4.27
N ASP A 123 1.84 7.49 3.06
CA ASP A 123 1.63 8.87 2.58
C ASP A 123 0.41 8.98 1.68
N PHE A 124 -0.59 8.16 1.93
CA PHE A 124 -1.82 8.20 1.16
C PHE A 124 -2.56 9.52 1.38
N GLN A 125 -2.88 10.20 0.29
CA GLN A 125 -3.64 11.45 0.32
C GLN A 125 -5.02 11.23 -0.29
N LEU A 126 -6.05 11.25 0.56
CA LEU A 126 -7.41 11.49 0.09
C LEU A 126 -7.46 12.87 -0.56
N ALA A 127 -8.17 12.98 -1.68
CA ALA A 127 -8.22 14.19 -2.47
C ALA A 127 -8.81 15.39 -1.71
N GLY A 128 -8.05 16.47 -1.64
CA GLY A 128 -8.46 17.79 -1.18
C GLY A 128 -8.17 18.13 0.28
N PRO A 129 -8.12 19.42 0.64
CA PRO A 129 -7.76 19.87 1.99
C PRO A 129 -8.80 19.50 3.05
N LEU A 130 -10.02 19.16 2.67
CA LEU A 130 -11.09 18.70 3.57
C LEU A 130 -11.07 17.19 3.81
N LEU A 131 -10.29 16.43 3.03
CA LEU A 131 -10.25 14.98 3.06
C LEU A 131 -8.82 14.42 3.12
N SER A 132 -7.87 15.18 3.66
CA SER A 132 -6.52 14.67 3.93
C SER A 132 -6.57 13.66 5.07
N GLY A 133 -6.76 12.40 4.74
CA GLY A 133 -6.81 11.33 5.71
C GLY A 133 -6.14 10.07 5.19
N GLY A 134 -5.80 9.15 6.09
CA GLY A 134 -5.16 7.89 5.75
C GLY A 134 -3.64 7.89 5.94
N LYS A 135 -3.01 9.04 6.23
CA LYS A 135 -1.59 9.09 6.56
C LYS A 135 -1.33 8.51 7.95
N HIS A 136 -0.31 7.67 8.04
CA HIS A 136 0.14 7.12 9.32
C HIS A 136 1.58 6.63 9.24
N GLU A 137 2.22 6.59 10.38
CA GLU A 137 3.53 5.98 10.55
C GLU A 137 3.44 4.46 10.45
N GLY A 138 4.47 3.87 9.86
CA GLY A 138 4.54 2.44 9.62
C GLY A 138 3.35 1.91 8.84
N ASP A 139 3.58 0.94 7.99
CA ASP A 139 2.48 0.28 7.28
C ASP A 139 2.80 -1.18 7.06
N TRP A 140 1.77 -2.03 7.15
CA TRP A 140 1.88 -3.47 6.96
C TRP A 140 0.84 -3.96 5.96
N GLU A 141 1.33 -4.34 4.79
CA GLU A 141 0.53 -4.95 3.75
C GLU A 141 0.92 -6.41 3.53
N MET A 142 0.03 -7.19 2.93
CA MET A 142 0.25 -8.64 2.78
C MET A 142 -0.16 -9.15 1.41
N VAL A 143 0.68 -10.04 0.89
CA VAL A 143 0.38 -10.94 -0.23
C VAL A 143 0.43 -12.36 0.25
N GLN A 144 -0.51 -13.20 -0.14
CA GLN A 144 -0.45 -14.62 0.21
C GLN A 144 -0.81 -15.54 -0.95
N LEU A 145 -0.21 -16.72 -0.95
CA LEU A 145 -0.42 -17.77 -1.93
C LEU A 145 -0.89 -19.04 -1.22
N ARG A 146 -1.94 -19.67 -1.74
CA ARG A 146 -2.30 -21.03 -1.34
C ARG A 146 -1.65 -22.04 -2.28
N LEU A 147 -1.02 -23.06 -1.72
CA LEU A 147 -0.41 -24.15 -2.47
C LEU A 147 -1.30 -25.39 -2.47
N ASP A 148 -1.15 -26.22 -3.53
CA ASP A 148 -1.71 -27.57 -3.61
C ASP A 148 -0.84 -28.60 -2.87
N ALA A 149 -1.22 -29.86 -2.91
CA ALA A 149 -0.46 -30.95 -2.30
C ALA A 149 0.91 -31.20 -2.94
N ALA A 150 1.10 -30.74 -4.17
CA ALA A 150 2.38 -30.79 -4.88
C ALA A 150 3.19 -29.49 -4.69
N GLU A 151 2.82 -28.67 -3.71
CA GLU A 151 3.47 -27.40 -3.35
C GLU A 151 3.48 -26.36 -4.50
N ARG A 152 2.49 -26.39 -5.39
CA ARG A 152 2.31 -25.44 -6.49
C ARG A 152 1.23 -24.42 -6.13
N PRO A 153 1.41 -23.13 -6.42
CA PRO A 153 0.40 -22.13 -6.18
C PRO A 153 -0.90 -22.40 -6.95
N VAL A 154 -2.04 -22.26 -6.30
CA VAL A 154 -3.38 -22.43 -6.90
C VAL A 154 -4.25 -21.18 -6.74
N VAL A 155 -3.97 -20.35 -5.74
CA VAL A 155 -4.67 -19.10 -5.48
C VAL A 155 -3.68 -18.07 -4.97
N ALA A 156 -3.80 -16.83 -5.43
CA ALA A 156 -3.17 -15.65 -4.83
C ALA A 156 -4.22 -14.75 -4.21
N VAL A 157 -3.88 -14.11 -3.08
CA VAL A 157 -4.72 -13.11 -2.39
C VAL A 157 -3.86 -11.90 -2.09
N TYR A 158 -4.29 -10.73 -2.55
CA TYR A 158 -3.61 -9.45 -2.33
C TYR A 158 -4.47 -8.57 -1.44
N THR A 159 -3.88 -8.00 -0.38
CA THR A 159 -4.61 -7.11 0.53
C THR A 159 -4.69 -5.69 -0.02
N GLN A 160 -5.78 -5.03 0.30
CA GLN A 160 -6.13 -3.68 -0.14
C GLN A 160 -6.86 -3.01 1.03
N HIS A 161 -6.16 -2.30 1.88
CA HIS A 161 -6.75 -1.71 3.09
C HIS A 161 -7.43 -2.76 3.99
N LYS A 162 -8.77 -2.66 4.17
CA LYS A 162 -9.59 -3.62 4.94
C LYS A 162 -10.16 -4.74 4.07
N ALA A 163 -9.89 -4.72 2.76
CA ALA A 163 -10.36 -5.70 1.78
C ALA A 163 -9.22 -6.58 1.26
N ALA A 164 -9.56 -7.48 0.36
CA ALA A 164 -8.61 -8.25 -0.43
C ALA A 164 -9.24 -8.69 -1.73
N GLU A 165 -8.41 -8.90 -2.75
CA GLU A 165 -8.80 -9.57 -3.98
C GLU A 165 -8.10 -10.94 -4.04
N SER A 166 -8.81 -11.94 -4.56
CA SER A 166 -8.28 -13.29 -4.78
C SER A 166 -8.43 -13.67 -6.24
N ARG A 167 -7.38 -14.26 -6.80
CA ARG A 167 -7.40 -14.81 -8.17
C ARG A 167 -6.88 -16.25 -8.20
N PRO A 168 -7.43 -17.11 -9.08
CA PRO A 168 -6.80 -18.38 -9.39
C PRO A 168 -5.41 -18.13 -9.97
N TRP A 169 -4.45 -18.99 -9.65
CA TRP A 169 -3.04 -18.81 -10.07
C TRP A 169 -2.87 -18.64 -11.59
N SER A 170 -3.73 -19.30 -12.38
CA SER A 170 -3.75 -19.16 -13.85
C SER A 170 -4.04 -17.73 -14.32
N ALA A 171 -4.75 -16.93 -13.52
CA ALA A 171 -5.12 -15.55 -13.83
C ALA A 171 -4.17 -14.51 -13.21
N VAL A 172 -3.15 -14.95 -12.45
CA VAL A 172 -2.13 -14.07 -11.88
C VAL A 172 -1.05 -13.79 -12.92
N GLU A 173 -0.71 -12.53 -13.11
CA GLU A 173 0.44 -12.15 -13.92
C GLU A 173 1.74 -12.54 -13.21
N LYS A 174 2.70 -13.10 -13.96
CA LYS A 174 3.99 -13.54 -13.45
C LYS A 174 5.12 -12.67 -13.99
N ALA A 175 6.20 -12.62 -13.25
CA ALA A 175 7.41 -11.95 -13.69
C ALA A 175 7.93 -12.58 -15.00
N PRO A 176 8.44 -11.79 -15.95
CA PRO A 176 9.00 -12.31 -17.19
C PRO A 176 10.02 -13.43 -16.93
N GLY A 177 9.84 -14.55 -17.62
CA GLY A 177 10.70 -15.74 -17.49
C GLY A 177 10.44 -16.61 -16.25
N SER A 178 9.43 -16.28 -15.43
CA SER A 178 9.05 -17.08 -14.25
C SER A 178 7.63 -17.63 -14.36
N GLN A 179 7.40 -18.82 -13.82
CA GLN A 179 6.07 -19.38 -13.60
C GLN A 179 5.66 -19.34 -12.13
N ASP A 180 6.61 -19.00 -11.26
CA ASP A 180 6.51 -19.12 -9.81
C ASP A 180 6.43 -17.75 -9.09
N THR A 181 6.85 -16.66 -9.75
CA THR A 181 6.95 -15.31 -9.17
C THR A 181 5.76 -14.44 -9.60
N PRO A 182 4.80 -14.15 -8.72
CA PRO A 182 3.68 -13.28 -9.06
C PRO A 182 4.13 -11.81 -9.14
N LEU A 183 3.55 -11.04 -10.08
CA LEU A 183 3.64 -9.59 -10.06
C LEU A 183 2.61 -9.02 -9.09
N VAL A 184 3.04 -8.05 -8.29
CA VAL A 184 2.20 -7.31 -7.36
C VAL A 184 2.37 -5.83 -7.66
N TYR A 185 1.30 -5.18 -8.10
CA TYR A 185 1.28 -3.76 -8.36
C TYR A 185 0.95 -3.03 -7.06
N VAL A 186 1.91 -2.24 -6.56
CA VAL A 186 1.82 -1.55 -5.27
C VAL A 186 1.34 -0.13 -5.51
N ALA A 187 0.23 0.22 -4.87
CA ALA A 187 -0.36 1.54 -5.00
C ALA A 187 0.45 2.60 -4.26
N ARG A 188 0.51 3.78 -4.86
CA ARG A 188 1.24 4.92 -4.34
C ARG A 188 0.71 5.35 -2.97
N GLY A 189 1.60 5.45 -2.01
CA GLY A 189 1.38 5.97 -0.67
C GLY A 189 0.53 5.09 0.25
N SER A 190 -0.47 4.38 -0.28
CA SER A 190 -1.30 3.43 0.48
C SER A 190 -0.72 2.03 0.53
N HIS A 191 0.21 1.71 -0.36
CA HIS A 191 0.86 0.40 -0.53
C HIS A 191 -0.11 -0.78 -0.74
N ALA A 192 -1.41 -0.50 -0.99
CA ALA A 192 -2.39 -1.52 -1.32
C ALA A 192 -1.94 -2.33 -2.55
N ASN A 193 -2.16 -3.64 -2.51
CA ASN A 193 -1.63 -4.57 -3.49
C ASN A 193 -2.67 -4.93 -4.55
N TYR A 194 -2.31 -4.80 -5.83
CA TYR A 194 -3.21 -5.04 -6.96
C TYR A 194 -2.65 -6.07 -7.94
N PHE A 195 -3.56 -6.76 -8.65
CA PHE A 195 -3.22 -7.73 -9.69
C PHE A 195 -2.94 -7.11 -11.05
N THR A 196 -3.32 -5.85 -11.25
CA THR A 196 -3.15 -5.11 -12.51
C THR A 196 -2.69 -3.70 -12.23
N PRO A 197 -1.95 -3.07 -13.15
CA PRO A 197 -1.65 -1.65 -13.01
C PRO A 197 -2.88 -0.80 -13.28
N GLY A 198 -2.89 0.43 -12.79
CA GLY A 198 -3.92 1.43 -13.04
C GLY A 198 -4.45 2.10 -11.79
N ALA A 199 -5.57 2.80 -11.97
CA ALA A 199 -6.35 3.39 -10.87
C ALA A 199 -7.42 2.39 -10.41
N HIS A 200 -7.50 2.16 -9.11
CA HIS A 200 -8.40 1.17 -8.50
C HIS A 200 -9.38 1.85 -7.56
N TRP A 201 -10.67 1.74 -7.86
CA TRP A 201 -11.71 2.31 -7.02
C TRP A 201 -11.93 1.48 -5.76
N THR A 202 -11.76 2.09 -4.59
CA THR A 202 -11.88 1.40 -3.29
C THR A 202 -13.31 1.45 -2.70
N GLY A 203 -14.23 2.13 -3.37
CA GLY A 203 -15.57 2.45 -2.87
C GLY A 203 -15.69 3.89 -2.37
N VAL A 204 -14.59 4.56 -2.06
CA VAL A 204 -14.54 5.93 -1.52
C VAL A 204 -13.51 6.79 -2.25
N TRP A 205 -12.37 6.23 -2.68
CA TRP A 205 -11.27 6.91 -3.36
C TRP A 205 -10.60 5.97 -4.37
N PHE A 206 -9.64 6.50 -5.12
CA PHE A 206 -8.81 5.70 -6.02
C PHE A 206 -7.42 5.48 -5.43
N ASP A 207 -6.97 4.24 -5.44
CA ASP A 207 -5.56 3.89 -5.34
C ASP A 207 -4.93 3.89 -6.73
N ASN A 208 -3.75 4.47 -6.86
CA ASN A 208 -3.00 4.47 -8.12
C ASN A 208 -1.79 3.55 -8.02
N ALA A 209 -1.72 2.58 -8.92
CA ALA A 209 -0.61 1.64 -9.07
C ALA A 209 -0.22 1.59 -10.55
N ASP A 210 0.42 2.63 -11.08
CA ASP A 210 0.66 2.78 -12.52
C ASP A 210 1.60 1.71 -13.11
N GLY A 211 2.33 1.00 -12.27
CA GLY A 211 3.22 -0.10 -12.66
C GLY A 211 4.44 0.33 -13.46
N ARG A 212 4.77 1.62 -13.48
CA ARG A 212 5.89 2.21 -14.23
C ARG A 212 7.11 2.53 -13.37
N GLY A 213 6.97 2.43 -12.05
CA GLY A 213 8.05 2.62 -11.11
C GLY A 213 8.99 1.42 -10.99
N PRO A 214 9.84 1.42 -9.94
CA PRO A 214 10.81 0.35 -9.72
C PRO A 214 10.16 -1.04 -9.63
N ARG A 215 10.84 -2.04 -10.21
CA ARG A 215 10.49 -3.45 -10.09
C ARG A 215 11.49 -4.13 -9.17
N ILE A 216 11.03 -4.63 -8.04
CA ILE A 216 11.88 -5.11 -6.97
C ILE A 216 11.60 -6.60 -6.70
N ASP A 217 12.67 -7.40 -6.72
CA ASP A 217 12.69 -8.77 -6.20
C ASP A 217 13.18 -8.74 -4.75
N PRO A 218 12.29 -8.73 -3.74
CA PRO A 218 12.70 -8.59 -2.37
C PRO A 218 13.40 -9.85 -1.86
N ALA A 219 14.32 -9.69 -0.90
CA ALA A 219 14.83 -10.80 -0.12
C ALA A 219 13.83 -11.16 0.99
N VAL A 220 13.68 -12.45 1.26
CA VAL A 220 12.73 -12.95 2.26
C VAL A 220 13.37 -13.06 3.63
N VAL A 221 12.80 -12.40 4.63
CA VAL A 221 13.07 -12.62 6.05
C VAL A 221 12.06 -13.65 6.55
N VAL A 222 12.51 -14.85 6.88
CA VAL A 222 11.62 -15.95 7.26
C VAL A 222 11.10 -15.76 8.68
N LEU A 223 9.78 -15.83 8.83
CA LEU A 223 9.06 -15.81 10.11
C LEU A 223 8.48 -17.20 10.41
N GLY A 224 8.60 -17.64 11.67
CA GLY A 224 7.81 -18.74 12.20
C GLY A 224 6.46 -18.26 12.76
N ASP A 225 5.69 -19.16 13.36
CA ASP A 225 4.34 -18.86 13.87
C ASP A 225 4.33 -17.86 15.03
N ASN A 226 5.26 -17.96 15.96
CA ASN A 226 5.43 -17.02 17.07
C ASN A 226 6.93 -16.68 17.27
N SER A 227 7.70 -16.88 16.24
CA SER A 227 9.13 -16.57 16.20
C SER A 227 9.48 -15.93 14.86
N PRO A 228 10.11 -14.81 14.86
CA PRO A 228 10.62 -14.08 16.03
C PRO A 228 9.50 -13.41 16.84
N ALA A 229 9.75 -13.21 18.14
CA ALA A 229 8.78 -12.71 19.11
C ALA A 229 8.18 -11.32 18.73
N TRP A 230 8.97 -10.48 18.06
CA TRP A 230 8.51 -9.16 17.59
C TRP A 230 7.35 -9.23 16.58
N ALA A 231 7.27 -10.31 15.80
CA ALA A 231 6.20 -10.45 14.81
C ALA A 231 4.81 -10.56 15.45
N VAL A 232 4.74 -10.98 16.71
CA VAL A 232 3.53 -11.08 17.52
C VAL A 232 3.49 -10.06 18.66
N TRP A 233 4.36 -9.04 18.65
CA TRP A 233 4.29 -7.92 19.57
C TRP A 233 2.97 -7.16 19.38
N PRO A 234 2.18 -6.94 20.47
CA PRO A 234 0.83 -6.39 20.35
C PRO A 234 0.77 -4.86 20.28
N GLY A 235 1.90 -4.17 20.33
CA GLY A 235 1.95 -2.71 20.26
C GLY A 235 1.73 -2.17 18.86
N TRP A 236 1.72 -0.85 18.74
CA TRP A 236 1.50 -0.12 17.50
C TRP A 236 2.81 0.21 16.79
N TRP A 237 2.85 -0.02 15.48
CA TRP A 237 4.00 0.26 14.61
C TRP A 237 3.91 1.67 14.02
N GLY A 238 3.81 2.66 14.88
CA GLY A 238 3.72 4.07 14.58
C GLY A 238 2.70 4.77 15.47
N ASP A 239 2.83 6.09 15.60
CA ASP A 239 1.86 6.89 16.31
C ASP A 239 0.51 6.87 15.61
N THR A 240 -0.53 6.86 16.39
CA THR A 240 -1.87 7.18 15.93
C THR A 240 -1.94 8.69 15.73
N LYS A 241 -2.31 9.15 14.55
CA LYS A 241 -2.37 10.58 14.19
C LYS A 241 -1.00 11.23 14.00
N ALA A 242 -0.22 10.71 13.05
CA ALA A 242 1.01 11.34 12.59
C ALA A 242 0.80 12.79 12.06
N THR A 243 -0.45 13.13 11.69
CA THR A 243 -0.89 14.47 11.32
C THR A 243 -1.99 14.97 12.24
N SER A 244 -2.33 16.27 12.18
CA SER A 244 -3.42 16.86 12.94
C SER A 244 -4.82 16.59 12.34
N SER A 245 -4.90 15.82 11.28
CA SER A 245 -6.17 15.48 10.62
C SER A 245 -7.00 14.51 11.47
N PRO A 246 -8.28 14.78 11.72
CA PRO A 246 -9.14 13.89 12.49
C PRO A 246 -9.49 12.59 11.76
N ILE A 247 -9.20 12.49 10.46
CA ILE A 247 -9.48 11.34 9.61
C ILE A 247 -8.24 10.52 9.27
N ASP A 248 -7.08 10.82 9.87
CA ASP A 248 -5.90 9.99 9.72
C ASP A 248 -6.16 8.59 10.28
N ALA A 249 -5.71 7.60 9.56
CA ALA A 249 -5.75 6.22 10.01
C ALA A 249 -4.81 6.02 11.21
N ASN A 250 -5.18 5.12 12.08
CA ASN A 250 -4.25 4.65 13.11
C ASN A 250 -3.14 3.84 12.44
N SER A 251 -1.92 4.02 12.91
CA SER A 251 -0.81 3.14 12.57
C SER A 251 -1.15 1.67 12.84
N PRO A 252 -0.64 0.72 12.06
CA PRO A 252 -1.03 -0.68 12.19
C PRO A 252 -0.35 -1.35 13.38
N ARG A 253 -0.87 -2.50 13.74
CA ARG A 253 -0.13 -3.50 14.52
C ARG A 253 0.74 -4.32 13.57
N GLY A 254 1.76 -4.98 14.12
CA GLY A 254 2.59 -5.91 13.36
C GLY A 254 1.81 -7.14 12.84
N PRO A 255 2.46 -8.02 12.09
CA PRO A 255 1.82 -9.16 11.43
C PRO A 255 0.90 -9.98 12.35
N GLY A 256 1.33 -10.27 13.58
CA GLY A 256 0.55 -11.02 14.57
C GLY A 256 -0.70 -10.33 15.08
N GLY A 257 -0.85 -9.01 14.86
CA GLY A 257 -2.05 -8.24 15.18
C GLY A 257 -3.16 -8.35 14.13
N HIS A 258 -2.87 -8.94 12.98
CA HIS A 258 -3.83 -9.13 11.90
C HIS A 258 -4.51 -10.49 11.98
N ARG A 259 -5.81 -10.56 11.71
CA ARG A 259 -6.59 -11.80 11.78
C ARG A 259 -6.06 -12.90 10.86
N GLN A 260 -5.46 -12.53 9.74
CA GLN A 260 -4.87 -13.42 8.75
C GLN A 260 -3.64 -14.17 9.29
N TRP A 261 -3.00 -13.65 10.34
CA TRP A 261 -1.93 -14.36 11.03
C TRP A 261 -2.41 -15.67 11.65
N GLY A 262 -3.55 -15.63 12.30
CA GLY A 262 -4.18 -16.82 12.89
C GLY A 262 -4.97 -17.66 11.87
N ASN A 263 -5.59 -17.03 10.89
CA ASN A 263 -6.42 -17.68 9.88
C ASN A 263 -6.08 -17.20 8.45
N PRO A 264 -5.13 -17.84 7.76
CA PRO A 264 -4.75 -17.47 6.40
C PRO A 264 -5.90 -17.53 5.40
N ALA A 265 -6.88 -18.41 5.60
CA ALA A 265 -8.01 -18.58 4.70
C ALA A 265 -9.08 -17.48 4.81
N LEU A 266 -9.00 -16.63 5.83
CA LEU A 266 -10.05 -15.64 6.14
C LEU A 266 -10.39 -14.74 4.95
N LEU A 267 -9.39 -14.16 4.30
CA LEU A 267 -9.56 -13.26 3.17
C LEU A 267 -9.85 -14.00 1.86
N ALA A 268 -9.38 -15.25 1.73
CA ALA A 268 -9.68 -16.06 0.56
C ALA A 268 -11.17 -16.39 0.44
N GLY A 269 -11.87 -16.59 1.57
CA GLY A 269 -13.31 -16.82 1.60
C GLY A 269 -14.12 -15.60 1.15
N VAL A 270 -13.70 -14.39 1.50
CA VAL A 270 -14.34 -13.14 1.06
C VAL A 270 -14.07 -12.90 -0.43
N ALA A 271 -12.84 -13.09 -0.87
CA ALA A 271 -12.43 -12.87 -2.25
C ALA A 271 -12.97 -13.94 -3.21
N ALA A 272 -13.19 -15.18 -2.78
CA ALA A 272 -13.82 -16.21 -3.61
C ALA A 272 -15.27 -15.82 -3.98
N ARG A 273 -16.00 -15.12 -3.13
CA ARG A 273 -17.33 -14.58 -3.48
C ARG A 273 -17.22 -13.45 -4.51
N THR A 274 -16.21 -12.61 -4.40
CA THR A 274 -15.96 -11.52 -5.36
C THR A 274 -15.49 -12.09 -6.71
N ALA A 275 -14.62 -13.10 -6.71
CA ALA A 275 -14.18 -13.79 -7.93
C ALA A 275 -15.31 -14.59 -8.61
N ALA A 276 -16.21 -15.23 -7.85
CA ALA A 276 -17.37 -15.89 -8.40
C ALA A 276 -18.35 -14.88 -9.01
N ALA A 277 -18.54 -13.71 -8.38
CA ALA A 277 -19.31 -12.61 -8.95
C ALA A 277 -18.64 -12.00 -10.19
N ALA A 278 -17.29 -11.94 -10.23
CA ALA A 278 -16.55 -11.48 -11.39
C ALA A 278 -16.54 -12.50 -12.55
N ALA A 279 -16.50 -13.82 -12.25
CA ALA A 279 -16.58 -14.87 -13.26
C ALA A 279 -17.98 -15.00 -13.88
N ALA A 280 -19.02 -14.57 -13.16
CA ALA A 280 -20.40 -14.51 -13.68
C ALA A 280 -20.68 -13.21 -14.47
N ARG A 281 -19.69 -12.29 -14.58
CA ARG A 281 -19.81 -11.07 -15.39
C ARG A 281 -19.42 -11.34 -16.84
N PRO A 282 -20.14 -10.74 -17.80
CA PRO A 282 -19.62 -10.67 -19.18
C PRO A 282 -18.21 -10.06 -19.19
N ALA A 283 -17.41 -10.38 -20.21
CA ALA A 283 -16.06 -9.86 -20.36
C ALA A 283 -16.00 -8.37 -19.97
N ALA A 284 -15.01 -8.02 -19.14
CA ALA A 284 -14.88 -6.66 -18.63
C ALA A 284 -14.99 -5.69 -19.82
N PRO A 285 -15.83 -4.66 -19.75
CA PRO A 285 -15.86 -3.65 -20.78
C PRO A 285 -14.44 -3.09 -20.95
N ALA A 286 -14.08 -2.77 -22.19
CA ALA A 286 -12.83 -2.10 -22.49
C ALA A 286 -12.67 -0.89 -21.55
N SER A 287 -11.43 -0.60 -21.12
CA SER A 287 -11.16 0.61 -20.32
C SER A 287 -11.90 1.80 -20.92
N PRO A 288 -12.50 2.67 -20.12
CA PRO A 288 -13.20 3.83 -20.66
C PRO A 288 -12.23 4.63 -21.56
N PRO A 289 -12.73 5.28 -22.59
CA PRO A 289 -11.89 6.12 -23.44
C PRO A 289 -11.25 7.23 -22.58
N PRO A 290 -10.08 7.77 -23.00
CA PRO A 290 -9.50 8.93 -22.35
C PRO A 290 -10.52 10.05 -22.23
N PRO A 291 -10.61 10.76 -21.11
CA PRO A 291 -11.50 11.90 -20.98
C PRO A 291 -11.03 13.00 -21.94
N VAL A 292 -11.98 13.70 -22.54
CA VAL A 292 -11.69 14.97 -23.19
C VAL A 292 -11.76 16.03 -22.11
N ILE A 293 -10.71 16.81 -21.93
CA ILE A 293 -10.67 17.86 -20.92
C ILE A 293 -10.47 19.24 -21.56
N ALA A 294 -11.12 20.24 -20.99
CA ALA A 294 -10.82 21.65 -21.22
C ALA A 294 -10.53 22.29 -19.87
N VAL A 295 -9.46 23.06 -19.79
CA VAL A 295 -9.01 23.66 -18.53
C VAL A 295 -8.99 25.17 -18.68
N ARG A 296 -9.56 25.87 -17.70
CA ARG A 296 -9.46 27.34 -17.58
C ARG A 296 -8.96 27.68 -16.17
N ARG A 297 -8.20 28.73 -16.06
CA ARG A 297 -7.83 29.31 -14.78
C ARG A 297 -8.95 30.22 -14.28
N ASP A 298 -9.24 30.17 -12.98
CA ASP A 298 -10.17 31.03 -12.28
C ASP A 298 -9.54 31.46 -10.94
N GLY A 299 -8.79 32.57 -10.98
CA GLY A 299 -8.00 32.99 -9.82
C GLY A 299 -6.93 31.99 -9.40
N ASP A 300 -7.00 31.54 -8.15
CA ASP A 300 -6.14 30.54 -7.52
C ASP A 300 -6.58 29.09 -7.80
N ARG A 301 -7.55 28.91 -8.69
CA ARG A 301 -8.12 27.61 -9.06
C ARG A 301 -8.00 27.33 -10.55
N ALA A 302 -8.02 26.06 -10.91
CA ALA A 302 -8.30 25.57 -12.24
C ALA A 302 -9.70 24.93 -12.27
N VAL A 303 -10.51 25.29 -13.26
CA VAL A 303 -11.75 24.59 -13.55
C VAL A 303 -11.47 23.62 -14.70
N VAL A 304 -11.63 22.35 -14.45
CA VAL A 304 -11.44 21.27 -15.40
C VAL A 304 -12.80 20.78 -15.85
N ALA A 305 -13.24 21.24 -17.03
CA ALA A 305 -14.39 20.66 -17.70
C ALA A 305 -13.98 19.32 -18.35
N PHE A 306 -14.79 18.30 -18.22
CA PHE A 306 -14.49 16.98 -18.77
C PHE A 306 -15.69 16.39 -19.51
N ASP A 307 -15.37 15.58 -20.52
CA ASP A 307 -16.27 14.62 -21.16
C ASP A 307 -15.64 13.24 -21.04
N ALA A 308 -16.24 12.40 -20.23
CA ALA A 308 -15.71 11.10 -19.86
C ALA A 308 -16.85 10.05 -19.91
N PRO A 309 -17.24 9.59 -21.12
CA PRO A 309 -18.31 8.62 -21.27
C PRO A 309 -17.96 7.33 -20.52
N ASP A 310 -18.98 6.74 -19.87
CA ASP A 310 -18.88 5.51 -19.09
C ASP A 310 -17.99 5.56 -17.84
N ALA A 311 -17.42 6.73 -17.52
CA ALA A 311 -16.65 6.91 -16.30
C ALA A 311 -17.54 6.93 -15.05
N LYS A 312 -17.03 6.36 -13.97
CA LYS A 312 -17.60 6.46 -12.61
C LYS A 312 -16.76 7.33 -11.70
N GLY A 313 -15.57 7.68 -12.15
CA GLY A 313 -14.65 8.58 -11.45
C GLY A 313 -13.72 9.28 -12.42
N LEU A 314 -13.22 10.44 -12.00
CA LEU A 314 -12.18 11.21 -12.68
C LEU A 314 -11.04 11.42 -11.69
N VAL A 315 -9.82 11.11 -12.12
CA VAL A 315 -8.59 11.39 -11.37
C VAL A 315 -7.86 12.53 -12.07
N VAL A 316 -7.62 13.61 -11.35
CA VAL A 316 -6.90 14.78 -11.85
C VAL A 316 -5.61 14.95 -11.05
N ALA A 317 -4.47 14.85 -11.71
CA ALA A 317 -3.15 15.10 -11.14
C ALA A 317 -2.67 16.49 -11.59
N VAL A 318 -2.18 17.29 -10.67
CA VAL A 318 -1.74 18.68 -10.90
C VAL A 318 -0.35 18.87 -10.27
N ARG A 319 0.55 19.49 -11.02
CA ARG A 319 1.85 19.93 -10.53
C ARG A 319 2.26 21.25 -11.17
N PRO A 320 3.16 22.04 -10.54
CA PRO A 320 3.73 23.22 -11.21
C PRO A 320 4.42 22.82 -12.51
N ALA A 321 4.19 23.59 -13.57
CA ALA A 321 4.77 23.30 -14.89
C ALA A 321 6.30 23.37 -14.85
N GLY A 322 6.95 22.36 -15.44
CA GLY A 322 8.41 22.26 -15.46
C GLY A 322 9.06 21.96 -14.10
N SER A 323 8.29 21.59 -13.09
CA SER A 323 8.77 21.26 -11.75
C SER A 323 8.90 19.74 -11.58
N ASP A 324 9.92 19.31 -10.80
CA ASP A 324 10.04 17.94 -10.32
C ASP A 324 9.22 17.66 -9.05
N GLU A 325 8.45 18.63 -8.58
CA GLU A 325 7.55 18.45 -7.44
C GLU A 325 6.54 17.33 -7.73
N PRO A 326 6.22 16.48 -6.74
CA PRO A 326 5.22 15.43 -6.93
C PRO A 326 3.85 16.05 -7.26
N ALA A 327 3.16 15.46 -8.25
CA ALA A 327 1.82 15.91 -8.62
C ALA A 327 0.84 15.68 -7.45
N ARG A 328 0.03 16.70 -7.15
CA ARG A 328 -1.12 16.57 -6.28
C ARG A 328 -2.25 15.91 -7.06
N THR A 329 -2.85 14.86 -6.52
CA THR A 329 -3.92 14.10 -7.19
C THR A 329 -5.26 14.37 -6.52
N ILE A 330 -6.30 14.58 -7.32
CA ILE A 330 -7.68 14.78 -6.90
C ILE A 330 -8.52 13.70 -7.57
N SER A 331 -9.31 12.96 -6.80
CA SER A 331 -10.26 11.97 -7.32
C SER A 331 -11.68 12.46 -7.07
N VAL A 332 -12.49 12.46 -8.12
CA VAL A 332 -13.87 12.94 -8.06
C VAL A 332 -14.80 11.85 -8.59
N PRO A 333 -15.83 11.46 -7.83
CA PRO A 333 -16.87 10.60 -8.37
C PRO A 333 -17.61 11.33 -9.49
N VAL A 334 -17.86 10.63 -10.59
CA VAL A 334 -18.57 11.18 -11.75
C VAL A 334 -19.97 10.58 -11.79
N SER A 335 -20.98 11.43 -11.77
CA SER A 335 -22.40 11.04 -11.85
C SER A 335 -23.03 11.27 -13.23
N GLY A 336 -22.22 11.47 -14.26
CA GLY A 336 -22.66 11.70 -15.64
C GLY A 336 -21.49 11.65 -16.61
N THR A 337 -21.74 11.79 -17.89
CA THR A 337 -20.69 11.76 -18.92
C THR A 337 -19.89 13.05 -19.01
N LYS A 338 -20.42 14.16 -18.51
CA LYS A 338 -19.79 15.49 -18.55
C LYS A 338 -19.93 16.19 -17.20
N GLY A 339 -18.97 17.01 -16.87
CA GLY A 339 -18.99 17.81 -15.64
C GLY A 339 -17.82 18.78 -15.55
N GLU A 340 -17.74 19.45 -14.42
CA GLU A 340 -16.62 20.33 -14.07
C GLU A 340 -16.09 19.96 -12.69
N VAL A 341 -14.78 20.08 -12.52
CA VAL A 341 -14.07 19.88 -11.26
C VAL A 341 -13.21 21.10 -11.00
N GLU A 342 -13.31 21.67 -9.81
CA GLU A 342 -12.42 22.72 -9.36
C GLU A 342 -11.19 22.15 -8.67
N VAL A 343 -10.02 22.70 -9.04
CA VAL A 343 -8.72 22.28 -8.51
C VAL A 343 -7.99 23.51 -7.98
N GLU A 344 -7.69 23.55 -6.70
CA GLU A 344 -6.88 24.62 -6.12
C GLU A 344 -5.44 24.52 -6.63
N LEU A 345 -4.86 25.63 -7.07
CA LEU A 345 -3.50 25.71 -7.58
C LEU A 345 -2.50 26.16 -6.50
N GLY A 346 -2.93 27.04 -5.61
CA GLY A 346 -2.15 27.51 -4.47
C GLY A 346 -1.25 28.72 -4.77
N ASP A 347 -0.93 29.00 -6.03
CA ASP A 347 -0.14 30.16 -6.45
C ASP A 347 -0.41 30.53 -7.91
N ASP A 348 0.32 31.54 -8.42
CA ASP A 348 0.10 32.12 -9.73
C ASP A 348 0.90 31.44 -10.85
N ARG A 349 1.76 30.44 -10.56
CA ARG A 349 2.55 29.71 -11.55
C ARG A 349 1.69 28.97 -12.58
N ALA A 350 2.26 28.63 -13.70
CA ALA A 350 1.66 27.66 -14.62
C ALA A 350 1.65 26.26 -14.02
N PHE A 351 0.64 25.47 -14.33
CA PHE A 351 0.50 24.08 -13.85
C PHE A 351 0.28 23.10 -15.00
N GLU A 352 0.90 21.92 -14.90
CA GLU A 352 0.57 20.76 -15.71
C GLU A 352 -0.54 19.97 -15.02
N LEU A 353 -1.53 19.55 -15.80
CA LEU A 353 -2.69 18.81 -15.34
C LEU A 353 -2.87 17.56 -16.19
N HIS A 354 -3.07 16.42 -15.53
CA HIS A 354 -3.37 15.15 -16.18
C HIS A 354 -4.66 14.59 -15.59
N ALA A 355 -5.62 14.24 -16.45
CA ALA A 355 -6.88 13.64 -16.03
C ALA A 355 -7.04 12.24 -16.62
N SER A 356 -7.47 11.28 -15.82
CA SER A 356 -7.79 9.93 -16.23
C SER A 356 -9.21 9.58 -15.79
N ALA A 357 -9.98 8.93 -16.66
CA ALA A 357 -11.28 8.40 -16.32
C ALA A 357 -11.16 6.96 -15.80
N ALA A 358 -11.96 6.61 -14.79
CA ALA A 358 -12.05 5.25 -14.29
C ALA A 358 -13.49 4.74 -14.35
N ASP A 359 -13.66 3.46 -14.70
CA ASP A 359 -14.95 2.79 -14.60
C ASP A 359 -15.22 2.34 -13.15
N GLY A 360 -16.44 1.90 -12.87
CA GLY A 360 -16.83 1.38 -11.54
C GLY A 360 -16.13 0.06 -11.15
N ASN A 361 -15.25 -0.47 -12.01
CA ASN A 361 -14.51 -1.73 -11.81
C ASN A 361 -13.01 -1.51 -11.65
N GLY A 362 -12.55 -0.24 -11.65
CA GLY A 362 -11.15 0.11 -11.49
C GLY A 362 -10.33 0.13 -12.79
N ALA A 363 -10.95 -0.11 -13.95
CA ALA A 363 -10.25 0.10 -15.21
C ALA A 363 -10.11 1.61 -15.45
N ALA A 364 -8.86 2.08 -15.61
CA ALA A 364 -8.58 3.48 -15.90
C ALA A 364 -8.25 3.67 -17.39
N SER A 365 -8.66 4.83 -17.92
CA SER A 365 -8.28 5.27 -19.25
C SER A 365 -6.82 5.73 -19.30
N ALA A 366 -6.26 5.82 -20.51
CA ALA A 366 -5.13 6.70 -20.73
C ALA A 366 -5.49 8.14 -20.29
N GLY A 367 -4.54 8.86 -19.73
CA GLY A 367 -4.79 10.23 -19.26
C GLY A 367 -4.86 11.24 -20.42
N ALA A 368 -5.65 12.28 -20.24
CA ALA A 368 -5.57 13.52 -21.04
C ALA A 368 -4.75 14.56 -20.28
N ALA A 369 -3.93 15.33 -21.00
CA ALA A 369 -3.08 16.34 -20.40
C ALA A 369 -3.49 17.76 -20.86
N ALA A 370 -3.34 18.73 -19.98
CA ALA A 370 -3.53 20.15 -20.27
C ALA A 370 -2.54 20.99 -19.45
N VAL A 371 -2.30 22.20 -19.89
CA VAL A 371 -1.54 23.21 -19.15
C VAL A 371 -2.47 24.31 -18.70
N VAL A 372 -2.43 24.62 -17.41
CA VAL A 372 -3.05 25.82 -16.83
C VAL A 372 -2.03 26.95 -16.92
N PRO A 373 -2.29 28.05 -17.65
CA PRO A 373 -1.32 29.13 -17.76
C PRO A 373 -1.07 29.82 -16.41
N GLU A 374 0.05 30.51 -16.29
CA GLU A 374 0.28 31.46 -15.20
C GLU A 374 -0.79 32.57 -15.22
N ARG A 375 -0.98 33.21 -14.08
CA ARG A 375 -1.96 34.31 -13.91
C ARG A 375 -1.47 35.61 -14.53
#